data_6ffdefa997b77dcf53041625c01876da
#
_entry.id   6ffdefa997b77dcf53041625c01876da
#
_cell.length_a   1.000
_cell.length_b   1.000
_cell.length_c   1.000
_cell.angle_alpha   90.00
_cell.angle_beta   90.00
_cell.angle_gamma   90.00
#
_symmetry.space_group_name_H-M   'P 1'
#
loop_
_entity.id
_entity.type
_entity.pdbx_description
1 polymer ?
#
loop_
_entity_poly.entity_id
_entity_poly.type
_entity_poly.pdbx_seq_one_letter_code
_entity_poly.pdbx_strand_id
1 'polypeptide(L)'
;MSLDLSRFHATFFAESLEGLNQVEESLLGIEQRGHDKDALDAIFRAIHSLKGSAGSLGFGVIAELAHEMESVLDRLRQALMPVSADSTNVLLRGVDCLRNWILAAEAKEPMDAAAGAGLIRELQLLLQRTVGGGADASVRAAEQPEAGKRRYVIVFRPAQDFFHSGNDPARFIDELAQLGELESTVDLSALPGLQTFEIGRAHV
;
A
#
# COMPACT_ATOMS: atom_id res chain seq x y z
N MET A 1 -9.56 -37.22 -6.35
CA MET A 1 -8.15 -36.81 -6.23
C MET A 1 -8.11 -35.63 -5.27
N SER A 2 -7.71 -35.83 -4.01
CA SER A 2 -7.43 -34.71 -3.11
C SER A 2 -6.08 -34.14 -3.50
N LEU A 3 -6.06 -32.88 -3.91
CA LEU A 3 -4.81 -32.13 -4.13
C LEU A 3 -4.02 -32.18 -2.81
N ASP A 4 -2.78 -32.63 -2.87
CA ASP A 4 -1.89 -32.68 -1.71
C ASP A 4 -1.40 -31.25 -1.40
N LEU A 5 -2.23 -30.50 -0.66
CA LEU A 5 -1.93 -29.13 -0.26
C LEU A 5 -0.66 -29.02 0.60
N SER A 6 -0.19 -30.13 1.19
CA SER A 6 0.99 -30.11 2.06
C SER A 6 2.28 -29.74 1.32
N ARG A 7 2.41 -30.15 0.07
CA ARG A 7 3.57 -29.79 -0.78
C ARG A 7 3.56 -28.30 -1.13
N PHE A 8 2.38 -27.75 -1.42
CA PHE A 8 2.25 -26.30 -1.71
C PHE A 8 2.58 -25.46 -0.48
N HIS A 9 2.15 -25.89 0.71
CA HIS A 9 2.51 -25.21 1.95
C HIS A 9 4.02 -25.25 2.19
N ALA A 10 4.69 -26.42 2.04
CA ALA A 10 6.13 -26.53 2.22
C ALA A 10 6.91 -25.61 1.27
N THR A 11 6.53 -25.58 -0.01
CA THR A 11 7.13 -24.66 -1.01
C THR A 11 6.90 -23.20 -0.62
N PHE A 12 5.67 -22.85 -0.23
CA PHE A 12 5.33 -21.49 0.22
C PHE A 12 6.21 -21.06 1.40
N PHE A 13 6.37 -21.89 2.44
CA PHE A 13 7.17 -21.53 3.60
C PHE A 13 8.63 -21.31 3.23
N ALA A 14 9.23 -22.24 2.47
CA ALA A 14 10.63 -22.13 2.05
C ALA A 14 10.88 -20.88 1.18
N GLU A 15 10.09 -20.66 0.14
CA GLU A 15 10.23 -19.52 -0.78
C GLU A 15 9.96 -18.18 -0.06
N SER A 16 8.99 -18.16 0.85
CA SER A 16 8.67 -16.95 1.62
C SER A 16 9.79 -16.55 2.56
N LEU A 17 10.39 -17.51 3.29
CA LEU A 17 11.52 -17.24 4.19
C LEU A 17 12.74 -16.76 3.42
N GLU A 18 13.06 -17.37 2.26
CA GLU A 18 14.15 -16.92 1.41
C GLU A 18 13.89 -15.52 0.86
N GLY A 19 12.67 -15.23 0.37
CA GLY A 19 12.28 -13.92 -0.10
C GLY A 19 12.37 -12.84 0.98
N LEU A 20 11.95 -13.15 2.22
CA LEU A 20 12.08 -12.22 3.36
C LEU A 20 13.54 -11.93 3.73
N ASN A 21 14.45 -12.90 3.62
CA ASN A 21 15.88 -12.64 3.83
C ASN A 21 16.44 -11.65 2.80
N GLN A 22 16.05 -11.79 1.52
CA GLN A 22 16.45 -10.86 0.47
C GLN A 22 15.86 -9.46 0.67
N VAL A 23 14.61 -9.38 1.14
CA VAL A 23 13.95 -8.11 1.49
C VAL A 23 14.68 -7.41 2.63
N GLU A 24 15.03 -8.12 3.70
CA GLU A 24 15.76 -7.58 4.84
C GLU A 24 17.13 -7.00 4.42
N GLU A 25 17.92 -7.79 3.68
CA GLU A 25 19.23 -7.35 3.18
C GLU A 25 19.11 -6.08 2.30
N SER A 26 18.10 -6.07 1.43
CA SER A 26 17.84 -4.93 0.55
C SER A 26 17.40 -3.68 1.33
N LEU A 27 16.54 -3.82 2.35
CA LEU A 27 16.11 -2.72 3.21
C LEU A 27 17.28 -2.10 3.99
N LEU A 28 18.16 -2.93 4.56
CA LEU A 28 19.37 -2.47 5.24
C LEU A 28 20.32 -1.74 4.27
N GLY A 29 20.40 -2.20 3.03
CA GLY A 29 21.19 -1.55 1.98
C GLY A 29 20.63 -0.19 1.56
N ILE A 30 19.32 -0.05 1.49
CA ILE A 30 18.64 1.21 1.11
C ILE A 30 18.82 2.28 2.20
N GLU A 31 18.82 1.92 3.48
CA GLU A 31 19.05 2.85 4.57
C GLU A 31 20.38 3.59 4.42
N GLN A 32 21.41 2.91 3.90
CA GLN A 32 22.74 3.48 3.70
C GLN A 32 22.89 4.27 2.39
N ARG A 33 22.20 3.85 1.32
CA ARG A 33 22.35 4.38 -0.05
C ARG A 33 21.27 5.39 -0.44
N GLY A 34 20.20 5.50 0.34
CA GLY A 34 19.05 6.33 0.02
C GLY A 34 18.11 5.70 -1.00
N HIS A 35 17.43 6.51 -1.82
CA HIS A 35 16.44 6.04 -2.77
C HIS A 35 17.07 5.25 -3.93
N ASP A 36 17.11 3.94 -3.78
CA ASP A 36 17.52 2.96 -4.81
C ASP A 36 16.26 2.31 -5.41
N LYS A 37 15.88 2.78 -6.59
CA LYS A 37 14.63 2.35 -7.24
C LYS A 37 14.64 0.86 -7.56
N ASP A 38 15.74 0.32 -8.04
CA ASP A 38 15.82 -1.10 -8.43
C ASP A 38 15.70 -2.00 -7.21
N ALA A 39 16.31 -1.62 -6.10
CA ALA A 39 16.16 -2.31 -4.83
C ALA A 39 14.72 -2.22 -4.30
N LEU A 40 14.09 -1.04 -4.34
CA LEU A 40 12.69 -0.85 -3.94
C LEU A 40 11.72 -1.68 -4.80
N ASP A 41 11.95 -1.73 -6.12
CA ASP A 41 11.16 -2.56 -7.04
C ASP A 41 11.34 -4.06 -6.76
N ALA A 42 12.54 -4.50 -6.37
CA ALA A 42 12.79 -5.89 -6.00
C ALA A 42 12.06 -6.26 -4.69
N ILE A 43 12.17 -5.41 -3.66
CA ILE A 43 11.48 -5.58 -2.39
C ILE A 43 9.95 -5.62 -2.61
N PHE A 44 9.43 -4.68 -3.39
CA PHE A 44 8.00 -4.62 -3.71
C PHE A 44 7.52 -5.93 -4.34
N ARG A 45 8.22 -6.46 -5.35
CA ARG A 45 7.85 -7.73 -6.01
C ARG A 45 7.86 -8.90 -5.05
N ALA A 46 8.83 -8.98 -4.15
CA ALA A 46 8.92 -10.05 -3.16
C ALA A 46 7.72 -10.02 -2.19
N ILE A 47 7.39 -8.86 -1.63
CA ILE A 47 6.24 -8.68 -0.74
C ILE A 47 4.91 -8.91 -1.48
N HIS A 48 4.78 -8.43 -2.72
CA HIS A 48 3.61 -8.67 -3.56
C HIS A 48 3.37 -10.18 -3.80
N SER A 49 4.43 -10.93 -4.15
CA SER A 49 4.36 -12.38 -4.32
C SER A 49 3.94 -13.08 -3.02
N LEU A 50 4.53 -12.68 -1.89
CA LEU A 50 4.18 -13.23 -0.58
C LEU A 50 2.70 -12.98 -0.24
N LYS A 51 2.20 -11.76 -0.46
CA LYS A 51 0.78 -11.42 -0.27
C LYS A 51 -0.14 -12.34 -1.07
N GLY A 52 0.15 -12.49 -2.36
CA GLY A 52 -0.65 -13.32 -3.28
C GLY A 52 -0.66 -14.79 -2.88
N SER A 53 0.51 -15.36 -2.57
CA SER A 53 0.66 -16.75 -2.16
C SER A 53 -0.01 -17.03 -0.82
N ALA A 54 0.20 -16.16 0.17
CA ALA A 54 -0.43 -16.27 1.49
C ALA A 54 -1.96 -16.22 1.40
N GLY A 55 -2.50 -15.27 0.61
CA GLY A 55 -3.94 -15.17 0.40
C GLY A 55 -4.54 -16.41 -0.26
N SER A 56 -3.86 -16.98 -1.27
CA SER A 56 -4.30 -18.17 -1.97
C SER A 56 -4.29 -19.44 -1.11
N LEU A 57 -3.39 -19.50 -0.12
CA LEU A 57 -3.23 -20.64 0.79
C LEU A 57 -4.01 -20.47 2.10
N GLY A 58 -4.74 -19.36 2.27
CA GLY A 58 -5.59 -19.12 3.45
C GLY A 58 -4.87 -18.51 4.65
N PHE A 59 -3.62 -18.04 4.49
CA PHE A 59 -2.87 -17.33 5.54
C PHE A 59 -3.25 -15.84 5.57
N GLY A 60 -4.52 -15.54 5.90
CA GLY A 60 -5.10 -14.20 5.80
C GLY A 60 -4.33 -13.11 6.56
N VAL A 61 -3.87 -13.39 7.78
CA VAL A 61 -3.12 -12.41 8.61
C VAL A 61 -1.75 -12.06 8.00
N ILE A 62 -1.08 -13.05 7.37
CA ILE A 62 0.17 -12.84 6.63
C ILE A 62 -0.09 -11.97 5.40
N ALA A 63 -1.16 -12.28 4.65
CA ALA A 63 -1.55 -11.51 3.48
C ALA A 63 -1.92 -10.06 3.82
N GLU A 64 -2.59 -9.82 4.95
CA GLU A 64 -2.99 -8.49 5.42
C GLU A 64 -1.76 -7.63 5.77
N LEU A 65 -0.82 -8.12 6.55
CA LEU A 65 0.40 -7.39 6.88
C LEU A 65 1.25 -7.13 5.62
N ALA A 66 1.40 -8.13 4.75
CA ALA A 66 2.11 -7.97 3.49
C ALA A 66 1.45 -6.91 2.59
N HIS A 67 0.12 -6.78 2.59
CA HIS A 67 -0.60 -5.75 1.85
C HIS A 67 -0.28 -4.33 2.33
N GLU A 68 -0.25 -4.11 3.64
CA GLU A 68 0.11 -2.80 4.20
C GLU A 68 1.57 -2.44 3.92
N MET A 69 2.48 -3.42 4.01
CA MET A 69 3.89 -3.22 3.64
C MET A 69 4.04 -2.88 2.15
N GLU A 70 3.32 -3.58 1.27
CA GLU A 70 3.28 -3.30 -0.16
C GLU A 70 2.83 -1.87 -0.45
N SER A 71 1.81 -1.38 0.25
CA SER A 71 1.29 -0.01 0.12
C SER A 71 2.34 1.06 0.48
N VAL A 72 3.14 0.82 1.52
CA VAL A 72 4.27 1.71 1.89
C VAL A 72 5.37 1.64 0.83
N LEU A 73 5.76 0.44 0.41
CA LEU A 73 6.79 0.22 -0.62
C LEU A 73 6.43 0.86 -1.96
N ASP A 74 5.14 0.82 -2.33
CA ASP A 74 4.65 1.48 -3.53
C ASP A 74 4.88 2.99 -3.49
N ARG A 75 4.62 3.63 -2.37
CA ARG A 75 4.89 5.07 -2.19
C ARG A 75 6.39 5.40 -2.17
N LEU A 76 7.19 4.55 -1.55
CA LEU A 76 8.65 4.73 -1.55
C LEU A 76 9.22 4.65 -2.97
N ARG A 77 8.86 3.63 -3.77
CA ARG A 77 9.37 3.46 -5.13
C ARG A 77 8.90 4.54 -6.10
N GLN A 78 7.71 5.12 -5.88
CA GLN A 78 7.18 6.24 -6.65
C GLN A 78 7.73 7.60 -6.18
N ALA A 79 8.63 7.63 -5.19
CA ALA A 79 9.14 8.84 -4.55
C ALA A 79 8.03 9.76 -3.97
N LEU A 80 6.86 9.19 -3.69
CA LEU A 80 5.76 9.88 -2.99
C LEU A 80 5.96 9.92 -1.48
N MET A 81 6.92 9.12 -0.98
CA MET A 81 7.39 9.08 0.39
C MET A 81 8.91 9.04 0.39
N PRO A 82 9.61 9.84 1.22
CA PRO A 82 11.06 9.74 1.33
C PRO A 82 11.44 8.43 2.03
N VAL A 83 12.55 7.83 1.58
CA VAL A 83 13.20 6.76 2.33
C VAL A 83 13.79 7.38 3.60
N SER A 84 13.38 6.90 4.75
CA SER A 84 13.79 7.40 6.06
C SER A 84 14.02 6.23 7.02
N ALA A 85 14.76 6.47 8.09
CA ALA A 85 14.94 5.49 9.15
C ALA A 85 13.60 5.01 9.72
N ASP A 86 12.61 5.90 9.87
CA ASP A 86 11.28 5.54 10.36
C ASP A 86 10.59 4.52 9.41
N SER A 87 10.55 4.81 8.10
CA SER A 87 9.92 3.91 7.12
C SER A 87 10.67 2.58 7.01
N THR A 88 12.00 2.60 7.03
CA THR A 88 12.82 1.39 6.94
C THR A 88 12.67 0.53 8.19
N ASN A 89 12.70 1.12 9.39
CA ASN A 89 12.54 0.40 10.65
C ASN A 89 11.17 -0.28 10.78
N VAL A 90 10.08 0.39 10.37
CA VAL A 90 8.74 -0.22 10.40
C VAL A 90 8.65 -1.37 9.40
N LEU A 91 9.24 -1.23 8.20
CA LEU A 91 9.28 -2.32 7.22
C LEU A 91 10.12 -3.51 7.70
N LEU A 92 11.28 -3.29 8.34
CA LEU A 92 12.10 -4.36 8.92
C LEU A 92 11.34 -5.10 10.01
N ARG A 93 10.66 -4.40 10.90
CA ARG A 93 9.79 -5.03 11.91
C ARG A 93 8.64 -5.82 11.28
N GLY A 94 8.12 -5.35 10.15
CA GLY A 94 7.16 -6.08 9.33
C GLY A 94 7.73 -7.39 8.80
N VAL A 95 8.96 -7.36 8.29
CA VAL A 95 9.70 -8.57 7.84
C VAL A 95 9.85 -9.58 8.98
N ASP A 96 10.26 -9.12 10.17
CA ASP A 96 10.41 -9.97 11.35
C ASP A 96 9.08 -10.60 11.78
N CYS A 97 8.00 -9.82 11.77
CA CYS A 97 6.67 -10.31 12.11
C CYS A 97 6.19 -11.37 11.11
N LEU A 98 6.33 -11.11 9.81
CA LEU A 98 6.00 -12.07 8.74
C LEU A 98 6.81 -13.35 8.88
N ARG A 99 8.13 -13.25 9.14
CA ARG A 99 9.01 -14.41 9.35
C ARG A 99 8.52 -15.27 10.52
N ASN A 100 8.24 -14.64 11.65
CA ASN A 100 7.74 -15.34 12.84
C ASN A 100 6.39 -16.03 12.58
N TRP A 101 5.49 -15.37 11.86
CA TRP A 101 4.19 -15.96 11.51
C TRP A 101 4.29 -17.12 10.53
N ILE A 102 5.22 -17.04 9.54
CA ILE A 102 5.47 -18.11 8.59
C ILE A 102 6.03 -19.33 9.33
N LEU A 103 6.99 -19.14 10.24
CA LEU A 103 7.55 -20.23 11.06
C LEU A 103 6.50 -20.84 11.98
N ALA A 104 5.67 -20.02 12.63
CA ALA A 104 4.56 -20.51 13.46
C ALA A 104 3.54 -21.33 12.63
N ALA A 105 3.20 -20.84 11.42
CA ALA A 105 2.30 -21.54 10.51
C ALA A 105 2.88 -22.90 10.05
N GLU A 106 4.18 -22.95 9.75
CA GLU A 106 4.89 -24.19 9.41
C GLU A 106 4.87 -25.18 10.58
N ALA A 107 5.13 -24.70 11.80
CA ALA A 107 5.08 -25.48 13.04
C ALA A 107 3.64 -25.79 13.50
N LYS A 108 2.61 -25.25 12.84
CA LYS A 108 1.18 -25.32 13.25
C LYS A 108 0.94 -24.72 14.64
N GLU A 109 1.70 -23.70 14.99
CA GLU A 109 1.58 -22.94 16.23
C GLU A 109 0.71 -21.69 16.02
N PRO A 110 0.13 -21.14 17.10
CA PRO A 110 -0.65 -19.91 17.00
C PRO A 110 0.24 -18.71 16.65
N MET A 111 -0.22 -17.86 15.72
CA MET A 111 0.44 -16.60 15.37
C MET A 111 0.03 -15.49 16.36
N ASP A 112 0.98 -14.64 16.75
CA ASP A 112 0.70 -13.46 17.58
C ASP A 112 0.03 -12.36 16.73
N ALA A 113 -1.29 -12.42 16.62
CA ALA A 113 -2.08 -11.46 15.86
C ALA A 113 -2.02 -10.04 16.47
N ALA A 114 -1.73 -9.89 17.76
CA ALA A 114 -1.67 -8.58 18.42
C ALA A 114 -0.42 -7.79 17.98
N ALA A 115 0.72 -8.46 17.83
CA ALA A 115 1.94 -7.86 17.30
C ALA A 115 1.72 -7.32 15.88
N GLY A 116 1.05 -8.06 15.01
CA GLY A 116 0.74 -7.64 13.64
C GLY A 116 -0.24 -6.47 13.58
N ALA A 117 -1.28 -6.46 14.39
CA ALA A 117 -2.24 -5.35 14.43
C ALA A 117 -1.58 -4.01 14.81
N GLY A 118 -0.56 -4.05 15.69
CA GLY A 118 0.25 -2.88 16.02
C GLY A 118 1.03 -2.35 14.81
N LEU A 119 1.72 -3.24 14.09
CA LEU A 119 2.49 -2.92 12.90
C LEU A 119 1.63 -2.41 11.74
N ILE A 120 0.49 -3.04 11.48
CA ILE A 120 -0.48 -2.60 10.47
C ILE A 120 -0.87 -1.14 10.75
N ARG A 121 -1.17 -0.81 11.99
CA ARG A 121 -1.53 0.56 12.38
C ARG A 121 -0.38 1.54 12.19
N GLU A 122 0.87 1.15 12.48
CA GLU A 122 2.04 1.98 12.25
C GLU A 122 2.27 2.23 10.75
N LEU A 123 2.15 1.20 9.90
CA LEU A 123 2.24 1.32 8.44
C LEU A 123 1.16 2.26 7.89
N GLN A 124 -0.08 2.13 8.35
CA GLN A 124 -1.18 3.03 7.98
C GLN A 124 -0.93 4.47 8.40
N LEU A 125 -0.36 4.70 9.58
CA LEU A 125 0.04 6.04 10.03
C LEU A 125 1.15 6.64 9.16
N LEU A 126 2.13 5.85 8.70
CA LEU A 126 3.13 6.30 7.74
C LEU A 126 2.48 6.74 6.43
N LEU A 127 1.53 5.97 5.91
CA LEU A 127 0.79 6.29 4.70
C LEU A 127 -0.01 7.59 4.84
N GLN A 128 -0.61 7.85 6.00
CA GLN A 128 -1.36 9.08 6.28
C GLN A 128 -0.47 10.32 6.37
N ARG A 129 0.73 10.20 6.98
CA ARG A 129 1.67 11.32 7.11
C ARG A 129 2.16 11.83 5.75
N THR A 130 2.29 10.96 4.76
CA THR A 130 2.77 11.32 3.42
C THR A 130 1.70 11.96 2.54
N VAL A 131 0.43 11.78 2.83
CA VAL A 131 -0.66 12.52 2.18
C VAL A 131 -0.68 13.99 2.62
N GLY A 132 -0.11 14.32 3.79
CA GLY A 132 0.02 15.68 4.31
C GLY A 132 1.34 16.40 4.01
N GLY A 133 2.34 15.75 3.38
CA GLY A 133 3.73 16.22 3.28
C GLY A 133 4.19 16.75 1.92
N GLY A 134 3.31 17.13 1.03
CA GLY A 134 3.64 17.63 -0.32
C GLY A 134 2.98 18.97 -0.67
N ALA A 135 2.85 19.89 0.26
CA ALA A 135 2.52 21.27 -0.03
C ALA A 135 3.16 22.16 1.04
N ASP A 136 4.00 23.06 0.57
CA ASP A 136 4.57 24.18 1.29
C ASP A 136 3.59 24.73 2.33
N ALA A 137 4.02 24.77 3.60
CA ALA A 137 3.19 25.21 4.73
C ALA A 137 2.96 26.70 4.67
N SER A 138 2.02 27.12 3.84
CA SER A 138 1.28 28.36 4.01
C SER A 138 -0.21 28.05 4.23
N VAL A 139 -0.51 27.21 5.20
CA VAL A 139 -1.87 27.15 5.74
C VAL A 139 -2.05 28.40 6.58
N ARG A 140 -2.60 29.45 5.95
CA ARG A 140 -3.29 30.51 6.66
C ARG A 140 -4.25 29.85 7.65
N ALA A 141 -4.16 30.25 8.90
CA ALA A 141 -5.10 29.88 9.95
C ALA A 141 -6.53 30.05 9.41
N ALA A 142 -7.15 28.97 9.00
CA ALA A 142 -8.57 28.94 8.76
C ALA A 142 -9.26 28.78 10.10
N GLU A 143 -10.22 29.66 10.32
CA GLU A 143 -11.11 29.79 11.46
C GLU A 143 -11.44 28.46 12.15
N GLN A 144 -11.42 28.51 13.49
CA GLN A 144 -11.74 27.36 14.34
C GLN A 144 -13.15 26.85 13.99
N PRO A 145 -13.32 25.57 13.64
CA PRO A 145 -14.65 25.05 13.37
C PRO A 145 -15.45 24.99 14.66
N GLU A 146 -16.71 25.43 14.57
CA GLU A 146 -17.72 25.25 15.62
C GLU A 146 -17.76 23.80 16.10
N ALA A 147 -17.97 23.60 17.41
CA ALA A 147 -17.92 22.30 18.06
C ALA A 147 -18.85 21.29 17.39
N GLY A 148 -18.26 20.27 16.72
CA GLY A 148 -18.97 19.10 16.18
C GLY A 148 -18.78 18.82 14.69
N LYS A 149 -18.36 19.75 13.86
CA LYS A 149 -18.12 19.52 12.43
C LYS A 149 -16.61 19.46 12.14
N ARG A 150 -16.15 18.41 11.50
CA ARG A 150 -14.76 18.28 11.03
C ARG A 150 -14.71 18.52 9.53
N ARG A 151 -13.82 19.38 9.09
CA ARG A 151 -13.56 19.60 7.66
C ARG A 151 -12.37 18.74 7.22
N TYR A 152 -12.55 18.01 6.13
CA TYR A 152 -11.50 17.20 5.49
C TYR A 152 -11.23 17.74 4.09
N VAL A 153 -9.98 17.73 3.68
CA VAL A 153 -9.58 17.97 2.28
C VAL A 153 -9.15 16.64 1.70
N ILE A 154 -9.87 16.15 0.70
CA ILE A 154 -9.58 14.90 0.01
C ILE A 154 -9.05 15.26 -1.36
N VAL A 155 -7.79 14.90 -1.66
CA VAL A 155 -7.18 15.08 -2.98
C VAL A 155 -7.17 13.72 -3.67
N PHE A 156 -8.02 13.56 -4.67
CA PHE A 156 -8.09 12.36 -5.48
C PHE A 156 -7.27 12.53 -6.76
N ARG A 157 -6.26 11.69 -6.97
CA ARG A 157 -5.44 11.65 -8.18
C ARG A 157 -5.48 10.24 -8.74
N PRO A 158 -6.35 9.96 -9.73
CA PRO A 158 -6.43 8.63 -10.34
C PRO A 158 -5.14 8.29 -11.08
N ALA A 159 -4.71 7.03 -11.02
CA ALA A 159 -3.67 6.50 -11.90
C ALA A 159 -4.20 6.43 -13.35
N GLN A 160 -3.31 6.36 -14.35
CA GLN A 160 -3.71 6.38 -15.77
C GLN A 160 -4.65 5.23 -16.17
N ASP A 161 -4.55 4.11 -15.48
CA ASP A 161 -5.34 2.89 -15.70
C ASP A 161 -6.60 2.79 -14.82
N PHE A 162 -6.82 3.77 -13.92
CA PHE A 162 -7.95 3.78 -12.99
C PHE A 162 -9.30 3.58 -13.68
N PHE A 163 -9.49 4.26 -14.82
CA PHE A 163 -10.73 4.19 -15.61
C PHE A 163 -10.86 2.88 -16.41
N HIS A 164 -9.74 2.22 -16.73
CA HIS A 164 -9.73 0.95 -17.44
C HIS A 164 -10.14 -0.23 -16.54
N SER A 165 -10.07 -0.06 -15.23
CA SER A 165 -10.45 -1.06 -14.23
C SER A 165 -11.95 -1.05 -13.87
N GLY A 166 -12.77 -0.31 -14.62
CA GLY A 166 -14.21 -0.20 -14.36
C GLY A 166 -14.59 0.70 -13.18
N ASN A 167 -13.64 1.49 -12.68
CA ASN A 167 -13.89 2.46 -11.62
C ASN A 167 -14.57 3.71 -12.19
N ASP A 168 -15.63 4.16 -11.53
CA ASP A 168 -16.35 5.37 -11.87
C ASP A 168 -16.09 6.47 -10.81
N PRO A 169 -15.42 7.57 -11.19
CA PRO A 169 -15.17 8.66 -10.25
C PRO A 169 -16.44 9.36 -9.79
N ALA A 170 -17.51 9.36 -10.59
CA ALA A 170 -18.77 9.94 -10.19
C ALA A 170 -19.36 9.17 -8.99
N ARG A 171 -19.28 7.84 -9.03
CA ARG A 171 -19.72 6.99 -7.93
C ARG A 171 -18.94 7.23 -6.63
N PHE A 172 -17.62 7.46 -6.75
CA PHE A 172 -16.79 7.80 -5.60
C PHE A 172 -17.19 9.15 -4.98
N ILE A 173 -17.49 10.14 -5.81
CA ILE A 173 -17.99 11.46 -5.36
C ILE A 173 -19.36 11.32 -4.68
N ASP A 174 -20.25 10.51 -5.25
CA ASP A 174 -21.57 10.24 -4.68
C ASP A 174 -21.50 9.54 -3.31
N GLU A 175 -20.57 8.59 -3.15
CA GLU A 175 -20.33 7.92 -1.86
C GLU A 175 -19.77 8.89 -0.80
N LEU A 176 -18.87 9.80 -1.19
CA LEU A 176 -18.37 10.85 -0.29
C LEU A 176 -19.47 11.84 0.11
N ALA A 177 -20.36 12.21 -0.82
CA ALA A 177 -21.46 13.11 -0.56
C ALA A 177 -22.47 12.56 0.47
N GLN A 178 -22.55 11.24 0.64
CA GLN A 178 -23.37 10.59 1.66
C GLN A 178 -22.81 10.76 3.08
N LEU A 179 -21.51 11.06 3.21
CA LEU A 179 -20.83 11.22 4.51
C LEU A 179 -20.95 12.65 5.07
N GLY A 180 -21.35 13.62 4.25
CA GLY A 180 -21.47 15.01 4.67
C GLY A 180 -21.58 16.00 3.50
N GLU A 181 -21.51 17.30 3.83
CA GLU A 181 -21.47 18.34 2.80
C GLU A 181 -20.15 18.27 2.03
N LEU A 182 -20.22 18.09 0.71
CA LEU A 182 -19.08 17.93 -0.19
C LEU A 182 -19.01 19.13 -1.14
N GLU A 183 -17.86 19.83 -1.13
CA GLU A 183 -17.50 20.79 -2.15
C GLU A 183 -16.37 20.17 -2.99
N SER A 184 -16.59 20.01 -4.32
CA SER A 184 -15.63 19.38 -5.21
C SER A 184 -15.14 20.36 -6.26
N THR A 185 -13.83 20.33 -6.50
CA THR A 185 -13.19 21.06 -7.61
C THR A 185 -12.36 20.09 -8.44
N VAL A 186 -12.38 20.26 -9.76
CA VAL A 186 -11.60 19.43 -10.69
C VAL A 186 -10.51 20.29 -11.32
N ASP A 187 -9.25 19.84 -11.15
CA ASP A 187 -8.12 20.44 -11.86
C ASP A 187 -7.95 19.75 -13.22
N LEU A 188 -8.27 20.48 -14.29
CA LEU A 188 -8.17 20.00 -15.67
C LEU A 188 -6.86 20.45 -16.35
N SER A 189 -5.95 21.09 -15.64
CA SER A 189 -4.72 21.69 -16.21
C SER A 189 -3.77 20.66 -16.83
N ALA A 190 -3.83 19.41 -16.38
CA ALA A 190 -3.02 18.31 -16.90
C ALA A 190 -3.70 17.49 -18.00
N LEU A 191 -4.94 17.81 -18.39
CA LEU A 191 -5.60 17.11 -19.50
C LEU A 191 -5.06 17.58 -20.85
N PRO A 192 -4.71 16.65 -21.76
CA PRO A 192 -4.41 17.01 -23.14
C PRO A 192 -5.65 17.66 -23.77
N GLY A 193 -5.44 18.66 -24.62
CA GLY A 193 -6.54 19.35 -25.32
C GLY A 193 -7.42 18.36 -26.09
N LEU A 194 -8.72 18.62 -26.12
CA LEU A 194 -9.74 17.78 -26.78
C LEU A 194 -9.42 17.40 -28.25
N GLN A 195 -8.50 18.10 -28.89
CA GLN A 195 -8.03 17.79 -30.24
C GLN A 195 -7.16 16.53 -30.34
N THR A 196 -6.72 15.98 -29.22
CA THR A 196 -5.91 14.76 -29.14
C THR A 196 -6.72 13.51 -28.76
N PHE A 197 -8.03 13.62 -28.58
CA PHE A 197 -8.89 12.46 -28.32
C PHE A 197 -9.36 11.83 -29.63
N GLU A 198 -8.75 10.73 -30.03
CA GLU A 198 -9.37 9.84 -31.03
C GLU A 198 -10.51 9.05 -30.35
N ILE A 199 -11.73 9.37 -30.75
CA ILE A 199 -12.89 8.59 -30.36
C ILE A 199 -12.84 7.29 -31.17
N GLY A 200 -12.39 6.21 -30.56
CA GLY A 200 -12.44 4.87 -31.15
C GLY A 200 -13.90 4.55 -31.48
N ARG A 201 -14.21 4.32 -32.77
CA ARG A 201 -15.53 3.83 -33.18
C ARG A 201 -15.70 2.44 -32.63
N ALA A 202 -16.68 2.26 -31.74
CA ALA A 202 -17.18 0.93 -31.40
C ALA A 202 -17.79 0.32 -32.68
N HIS A 203 -17.25 -0.78 -33.16
CA HIS A 203 -17.95 -1.61 -34.15
C HIS A 203 -19.10 -2.33 -33.43
N VAL A 204 -20.30 -2.03 -33.87
CA VAL A 204 -21.52 -2.78 -33.60
C VAL A 204 -21.46 -4.10 -34.37
#